data_e0c3b47684566bf73cd72f6c0a33a832
#
_entry.id   e0c3b47684566bf73cd72f6c0a33a832
#
_cell.length_a   1.000
_cell.length_b   1.000
_cell.length_c   1.000
_cell.angle_alpha   90.00
_cell.angle_beta   90.00
_cell.angle_gamma   90.00
#
_symmetry.space_group_name_H-M   'P 1'
#
loop_
_entity.id
_entity.type
_entity.pdbx_description
1 polymer ?
#
loop_
_entity_poly.entity_id
_entity_poly.type
_entity_poly.pdbx_seq_one_letter_code
_entity_poly.pdbx_strand_id
1 'polypeptide(L)'
;MWSANLAFEIVFDPEALKDLKKLDSPIQQRLIGFLKQRVATLDNPRDIGEALAGSKLGNYWKYRVGDWRIICAIEDERIVVRVLRIGNRREVYR
;
A
#
# COMPACT_ATOMS: atom_id res chain seq x y z
N MET A 1 18.65 -8.86 19.51
CA MET A 1 17.49 -9.18 19.43
C MET A 1 16.69 -8.66 18.27
N TRP A 2 15.66 -9.19 18.04
CA TRP A 2 14.90 -8.85 16.88
C TRP A 2 14.03 -7.70 17.17
N SER A 3 14.18 -6.67 16.44
CA SER A 3 13.11 -5.71 16.38
C SER A 3 11.94 -6.37 15.69
N ALA A 4 10.80 -5.78 15.74
CA ALA A 4 9.68 -6.25 14.98
C ALA A 4 10.11 -6.35 13.54
N ASN A 5 10.09 -7.51 13.02
CA ASN A 5 10.55 -7.69 11.67
C ASN A 5 9.53 -7.18 10.71
N LEU A 6 10.02 -6.39 9.78
CA LEU A 6 9.22 -6.04 8.64
C LEU A 6 9.28 -7.22 7.69
N ALA A 7 8.16 -7.90 7.50
CA ALA A 7 8.12 -9.04 6.61
C ALA A 7 8.27 -8.60 5.15
N PHE A 8 7.68 -7.45 4.80
CA PHE A 8 7.76 -6.90 3.44
C PHE A 8 8.29 -5.48 3.48
N GLU A 9 9.05 -5.11 2.49
CA GLU A 9 9.52 -3.73 2.31
C GLU A 9 8.47 -2.92 1.56
N ILE A 10 8.22 -1.70 2.00
CA ILE A 10 7.30 -0.78 1.31
C ILE A 10 8.12 0.12 0.41
N VAL A 11 7.83 0.10 -0.88
CA VAL A 11 8.49 0.93 -1.88
C VAL A 11 7.43 1.75 -2.59
N PHE A 12 7.69 3.05 -2.78
CA PHE A 12 6.76 3.94 -3.44
C PHE A 12 7.24 4.24 -4.86
N ASP A 13 6.38 4.00 -5.84
CA ASP A 13 6.64 4.43 -7.20
C ASP A 13 6.54 5.96 -7.28
N PRO A 14 7.20 6.57 -8.27
CA PRO A 14 7.15 8.04 -8.42
C PRO A 14 5.74 8.61 -8.48
N GLU A 15 4.81 7.92 -9.13
CA GLU A 15 3.42 8.37 -9.21
C GLU A 15 2.75 8.36 -7.84
N ALA A 16 3.04 7.34 -7.02
CA ALA A 16 2.51 7.28 -5.68
C ALA A 16 3.07 8.40 -4.81
N LEU A 17 4.35 8.73 -4.97
CA LEU A 17 4.94 9.85 -4.25
C LEU A 17 4.29 11.17 -4.64
N LYS A 18 3.99 11.36 -5.92
CA LYS A 18 3.27 12.55 -6.37
C LYS A 18 1.89 12.64 -5.74
N ASP A 19 1.18 11.51 -5.71
CA ASP A 19 -0.13 11.46 -5.07
C ASP A 19 -0.02 11.85 -3.60
N LEU A 20 0.96 11.29 -2.91
CA LEU A 20 1.14 11.52 -1.48
C LEU A 20 1.46 12.98 -1.17
N LYS A 21 2.30 13.62 -2.00
CA LYS A 21 2.69 15.00 -1.80
C LYS A 21 1.54 15.98 -1.92
N LYS A 22 0.46 15.61 -2.59
CA LYS A 22 -0.72 16.46 -2.72
C LYS A 22 -1.61 16.43 -1.49
N LEU A 23 -1.35 15.53 -0.56
CA LEU A 23 -2.20 15.35 0.60
C LEU A 23 -1.68 16.16 1.79
N ASP A 24 -2.60 16.50 2.69
CA ASP A 24 -2.24 17.18 3.92
C ASP A 24 -1.36 16.27 4.77
N SER A 25 -0.49 16.88 5.54
CA SER A 25 0.47 16.15 6.38
C SER A 25 -0.17 15.09 7.28
N PRO A 26 -1.28 15.37 7.98
CA PRO A 26 -1.90 14.33 8.81
C PRO A 26 -2.35 13.11 8.01
N ILE A 27 -2.85 13.32 6.79
CA ILE A 27 -3.27 12.24 5.93
C ILE A 27 -2.07 11.46 5.44
N GLN A 28 -1.00 12.15 5.03
CA GLN A 28 0.24 11.49 4.64
C GLN A 28 0.75 10.58 5.74
N GLN A 29 0.80 11.09 6.96
CA GLN A 29 1.29 10.32 8.10
C GLN A 29 0.42 9.11 8.38
N ARG A 30 -0.89 9.27 8.25
CA ARG A 30 -1.84 8.18 8.46
C ARG A 30 -1.63 7.05 7.46
N LEU A 31 -1.45 7.40 6.18
CA LEU A 31 -1.27 6.43 5.12
C LEU A 31 0.08 5.72 5.22
N ILE A 32 1.13 6.49 5.45
CA ILE A 32 2.47 5.92 5.63
C ILE A 32 2.50 5.02 6.86
N GLY A 33 1.89 5.47 7.96
CA GLY A 33 1.80 4.67 9.17
C GLY A 33 1.08 3.35 8.95
N PHE A 34 -0.03 3.39 8.22
CA PHE A 34 -0.77 2.19 7.87
C PHE A 34 0.12 1.20 7.11
N LEU A 35 0.83 1.68 6.11
CA LEU A 35 1.69 0.81 5.30
C LEU A 35 2.82 0.23 6.13
N LYS A 36 3.49 1.03 6.93
CA LYS A 36 4.65 0.58 7.68
C LYS A 36 4.32 -0.23 8.92
N GLN A 37 3.22 0.11 9.58
CA GLN A 37 2.86 -0.52 10.85
C GLN A 37 1.88 -1.67 10.69
N ARG A 38 1.05 -1.63 9.67
CA ARG A 38 0.03 -2.65 9.46
C ARG A 38 0.38 -3.61 8.33
N VAL A 39 0.79 -3.09 7.20
CA VAL A 39 1.03 -3.93 6.02
C VAL A 39 2.40 -4.58 6.06
N ALA A 40 3.44 -3.78 6.29
CA ALA A 40 4.81 -4.27 6.24
C ALA A 40 5.12 -5.33 7.29
N THR A 41 4.37 -5.33 8.40
CA THR A 41 4.59 -6.27 9.49
C THR A 41 3.85 -7.59 9.32
N LEU A 42 2.97 -7.69 8.34
CA LEU A 42 2.25 -8.93 8.07
C LEU A 42 3.16 -9.95 7.40
N ASP A 43 3.01 -11.22 7.76
CA ASP A 43 3.69 -12.29 7.03
C ASP A 43 3.17 -12.35 5.59
N ASN A 44 1.88 -12.10 5.44
CA ASN A 44 1.26 -12.09 4.13
C ASN A 44 0.49 -10.77 3.96
N PRO A 45 0.97 -9.86 3.09
CA PRO A 45 0.30 -8.57 2.90
C PRO A 45 -1.12 -8.71 2.34
N ARG A 46 -1.52 -9.90 1.90
CA ARG A 46 -2.87 -10.16 1.42
C ARG A 46 -3.85 -10.54 2.53
N ASP A 47 -3.39 -10.56 3.79
CA ASP A 47 -4.28 -10.84 4.91
C ASP A 47 -5.29 -9.72 5.13
N ILE A 48 -4.97 -8.52 4.70
CA ILE A 48 -5.90 -7.38 4.74
C ILE A 48 -5.98 -6.78 3.34
N GLY A 49 -7.02 -5.98 3.11
CA GLY A 49 -7.26 -5.43 1.78
C GLY A 49 -7.94 -6.43 0.87
N GLU A 50 -7.88 -6.19 -0.42
CA GLU A 50 -8.51 -7.08 -1.39
C GLU A 50 -7.87 -6.95 -2.77
N ALA A 51 -8.06 -7.99 -3.57
CA ALA A 51 -7.51 -8.02 -4.92
C ALA A 51 -8.15 -6.94 -5.77
N LEU A 52 -7.35 -6.31 -6.61
CA LEU A 52 -7.87 -5.37 -7.59
C LEU A 52 -8.59 -6.17 -8.70
N ALA A 53 -9.75 -5.70 -9.12
CA ALA A 53 -10.54 -6.40 -10.13
C ALA A 53 -9.72 -6.60 -11.39
N GLY A 54 -9.75 -7.81 -11.95
CA GLY A 54 -8.98 -8.17 -13.12
C GLY A 54 -7.53 -8.53 -12.84
N SER A 55 -7.10 -8.43 -11.58
CA SER A 55 -5.75 -8.81 -11.21
C SER A 55 -5.59 -10.31 -11.25
N LYS A 56 -4.53 -10.78 -11.91
CA LYS A 56 -4.20 -12.19 -11.95
C LYS A 56 -3.27 -12.54 -10.80
N LEU A 57 -3.50 -13.67 -10.15
CA LEU A 57 -2.63 -14.19 -9.11
C LEU A 57 -2.51 -13.28 -7.89
N GLY A 58 -3.41 -12.31 -7.74
CA GLY A 58 -3.37 -11.40 -6.60
C GLY A 58 -2.16 -10.49 -6.57
N ASN A 59 -1.55 -10.22 -7.74
CA ASN A 59 -0.38 -9.34 -7.79
C ASN A 59 -0.75 -7.89 -7.52
N TYR A 60 -1.92 -7.45 -7.95
CA TYR A 60 -2.37 -6.08 -7.70
C TYR A 60 -3.40 -6.10 -6.58
N TRP A 61 -3.17 -5.24 -5.61
CA TRP A 61 -3.91 -5.27 -4.35
C TRP A 61 -4.30 -3.87 -3.95
N LYS A 62 -5.40 -3.73 -3.23
CA LYS A 62 -5.82 -2.43 -2.74
C LYS A 62 -6.06 -2.48 -1.24
N TYR A 63 -5.65 -1.42 -0.58
CA TYR A 63 -5.92 -1.21 0.84
C TYR A 63 -6.81 0.00 1.02
N ARG A 64 -7.67 -0.06 2.02
CA ARG A 64 -8.58 1.03 2.37
C ARG A 64 -8.13 1.66 3.68
N VAL A 65 -8.01 2.97 3.68
CA VAL A 65 -7.73 3.74 4.89
C VAL A 65 -8.72 4.90 4.88
N GLY A 66 -9.88 4.70 5.53
CA GLY A 66 -10.96 5.65 5.44
C GLY A 66 -11.48 5.77 4.01
N ASP A 67 -11.52 6.99 3.51
CA ASP A 67 -11.91 7.25 2.12
C ASP A 67 -10.76 7.13 1.14
N TRP A 68 -9.58 6.81 1.63
CA TRP A 68 -8.39 6.70 0.79
C TRP A 68 -8.18 5.28 0.34
N ARG A 69 -7.61 5.15 -0.86
CA ARG A 69 -7.27 3.85 -1.43
C ARG A 69 -5.81 3.85 -1.80
N ILE A 70 -5.15 2.76 -1.49
CA ILE A 70 -3.74 2.57 -1.81
C ILE A 70 -3.67 1.37 -2.75
N ILE A 71 -3.22 1.61 -3.98
CA ILE A 71 -3.09 0.56 -4.99
C ILE A 71 -1.64 0.12 -5.02
N CYS A 72 -1.43 -1.17 -4.87
CA CYS A 72 -0.10 -1.74 -4.75
C CYS A 72 0.11 -2.91 -5.71
N ALA A 73 1.36 -3.18 -6.00
CA ALA A 73 1.78 -4.45 -6.60
C ALA A 73 2.53 -5.21 -5.52
N ILE A 74 2.13 -6.44 -5.26
CA ILE A 74 2.80 -7.28 -4.28
C ILE A 74 3.78 -8.16 -5.05
N GLU A 75 5.07 -7.97 -4.77
CA GLU A 75 6.14 -8.69 -5.43
C GLU A 75 6.68 -9.73 -4.45
N ASP A 76 6.10 -10.91 -4.50
CA ASP A 76 6.40 -11.96 -3.51
C ASP A 76 7.85 -12.38 -3.51
N GLU A 77 8.45 -12.51 -4.69
CA GLU A 77 9.83 -12.96 -4.79
C GLU A 77 10.82 -11.96 -4.22
N ARG A 78 10.48 -10.68 -4.25
CA ARG A 78 11.32 -9.62 -3.71
C ARG A 78 10.97 -9.27 -2.29
N ILE A 79 9.85 -9.79 -1.81
CA ILE A 79 9.29 -9.43 -0.51
C ILE A 79 9.08 -7.92 -0.43
N VAL A 80 8.42 -7.38 -1.45
CA VAL A 80 8.16 -5.94 -1.61
C VAL A 80 6.68 -5.70 -1.85
N VAL A 81 6.14 -4.69 -1.18
CA VAL A 81 4.85 -4.11 -1.54
C VAL A 81 5.15 -2.76 -2.19
N ARG A 82 4.94 -2.70 -3.50
CA ARG A 82 5.21 -1.49 -4.27
C ARG A 82 3.94 -0.67 -4.37
N VAL A 83 3.95 0.52 -3.81
CA VAL A 83 2.80 1.41 -3.85
C VAL A 83 2.79 2.12 -5.20
N LEU A 84 1.72 1.89 -5.97
CA LEU A 84 1.60 2.43 -7.33
C LEU A 84 0.83 3.73 -7.37
N ARG A 85 -0.29 3.81 -6.66
CA ARG A 85 -1.13 5.00 -6.65
C ARG A 85 -1.81 5.14 -5.30
N ILE A 86 -2.08 6.39 -4.93
CA ILE A 86 -2.83 6.73 -3.73
C ILE A 86 -3.85 7.77 -4.12
N GLY A 87 -5.08 7.61 -3.67
CA GLY A 87 -6.11 8.60 -3.96
C GLY A 87 -7.38 8.37 -3.21
N ASN A 88 -8.28 9.33 -3.36
CA ASN A 88 -9.62 9.20 -2.83
C ASN A 88 -10.33 8.11 -3.62
N ARG A 89 -11.24 7.40 -2.96
CA ARG A 89 -11.95 6.27 -3.58
C ARG A 89 -12.63 6.61 -4.91
N ARG A 90 -12.97 7.89 -5.12
CA ARG A 90 -13.63 8.31 -6.35
C ARG A 90 -12.66 8.59 -7.48
N GLU A 91 -11.41 8.85 -7.15
CA GLU A 91 -10.41 9.27 -8.13
C GLU A 91 -9.45 8.17 -8.54
N VAL A 92 -9.13 7.29 -7.61
CA VAL A 92 -8.04 6.32 -7.81
C VAL A 92 -8.37 5.26 -8.86
N TYR A 93 -9.65 5.06 -9.16
CA TYR A 93 -10.08 4.07 -10.15
C TYR A 93 -10.39 4.65 -11.52
N ARG A 94 -10.08 5.89 -11.73
CA ARG A 94 -10.29 6.51 -13.03
C ARG A 94 -9.19 6.19 -14.00
#